data_c169b76400a0abd0f878d134852e9196
#
_entry.id   c169b76400a0abd0f878d134852e9196
#
_cell.length_a   1.000
_cell.length_b   1.000
_cell.length_c   1.000
_cell.angle_alpha   90.00
_cell.angle_beta   90.00
_cell.angle_gamma   90.00
#
_symmetry.space_group_name_H-M   'P 1'
#
loop_
_entity.id
_entity.type
_entity.pdbx_description
1 polymer ?
#
loop_
_entity_poly.entity_id
_entity_poly.type
_entity_poly.pdbx_seq_one_letter_code
_entity_poly.pdbx_strand_id
1 'polypeptide(L)'
;MLEQTTPFFSFSTNNLEETRQFYESVLGFEVEVRRDRFLHVQLPENRPLIIYYKENHSPASYTVLNFQVQDIGMLVDRLIEKGVIFEQYGPPIQTDAKGISWDEEGSHIAWFKDPGGNILALIEN
;
A
#
# COMPACT_ATOMS: atom_id res chain seq x y z
N MET A 1 -29.48 -5.98 4.60
CA MET A 1 -29.40 -5.31 3.30
C MET A 1 -28.09 -5.55 2.59
N LEU A 2 -26.97 -5.21 3.18
CA LEU A 2 -25.67 -5.43 2.52
C LEU A 2 -24.93 -6.67 2.99
N GLU A 3 -25.45 -7.38 3.98
CA GLU A 3 -24.79 -8.55 4.59
C GLU A 3 -24.64 -9.73 3.63
N GLN A 4 -25.34 -9.73 2.50
CA GLN A 4 -25.22 -10.77 1.48
C GLN A 4 -24.45 -10.31 0.25
N THR A 5 -23.80 -9.17 0.33
CA THR A 5 -23.00 -8.64 -0.77
C THR A 5 -21.54 -9.07 -0.65
N THR A 6 -20.78 -8.83 -1.70
CA THR A 6 -19.33 -9.11 -1.72
C THR A 6 -18.60 -7.76 -1.86
N PRO A 7 -18.20 -7.16 -0.74
CA PRO A 7 -17.51 -5.87 -0.83
C PRO A 7 -16.08 -6.05 -1.35
N PHE A 8 -15.59 -5.02 -2.01
CA PHE A 8 -14.20 -4.94 -2.41
C PHE A 8 -13.70 -3.51 -2.19
N PHE A 9 -12.40 -3.31 -2.30
CA PHE A 9 -11.77 -2.04 -1.99
C PHE A 9 -11.30 -1.36 -3.26
N SER A 10 -11.34 -0.04 -3.27
CA SER A 10 -10.85 0.71 -4.42
C SER A 10 -10.26 2.05 -4.00
N PHE A 11 -9.28 2.50 -4.78
CA PHE A 11 -8.80 3.87 -4.73
C PHE A 11 -8.26 4.23 -6.11
N SER A 12 -7.89 5.47 -6.31
CA SER A 12 -7.54 5.95 -7.63
C SER A 12 -6.05 6.24 -7.78
N THR A 13 -5.65 6.45 -9.02
CA THR A 13 -4.31 6.93 -9.38
C THR A 13 -4.42 7.77 -10.64
N ASN A 14 -3.51 8.70 -10.83
CA ASN A 14 -3.41 9.45 -12.07
C ASN A 14 -2.26 8.94 -12.96
N ASN A 15 -1.61 7.85 -12.57
CA ASN A 15 -0.54 7.23 -13.36
C ASN A 15 -0.72 5.72 -13.33
N LEU A 16 -1.53 5.21 -14.27
CA LEU A 16 -1.94 3.81 -14.25
C LEU A 16 -0.76 2.87 -14.50
N GLU A 17 0.11 3.18 -15.47
CA GLU A 17 1.20 2.28 -15.83
C GLU A 17 2.26 2.16 -14.72
N GLU A 18 2.68 3.28 -14.12
CA GLU A 18 3.63 3.21 -13.03
C GLU A 18 3.02 2.50 -11.81
N THR A 19 1.72 2.71 -11.57
CA THR A 19 1.03 2.04 -10.47
C THR A 19 0.97 0.54 -10.71
N ARG A 20 0.67 0.12 -11.95
CA ARG A 20 0.67 -1.31 -12.30
C ARG A 20 2.04 -1.93 -12.03
N GLN A 21 3.10 -1.29 -12.52
CA GLN A 21 4.46 -1.81 -12.34
C GLN A 21 4.83 -1.90 -10.86
N PHE A 22 4.41 -0.93 -10.07
CA PHE A 22 4.70 -0.91 -8.64
C PHE A 22 4.06 -2.11 -7.93
N TYR A 23 2.76 -2.30 -8.12
CA TYR A 23 2.05 -3.40 -7.45
C TYR A 23 2.51 -4.77 -7.95
N GLU A 24 2.88 -4.87 -9.21
CA GLU A 24 3.32 -6.13 -9.81
C GLU A 24 4.78 -6.43 -9.53
N SER A 25 5.69 -5.50 -9.83
CA SER A 25 7.12 -5.75 -9.79
C SER A 25 7.74 -5.46 -8.42
N VAL A 26 7.24 -4.47 -7.70
CA VAL A 26 7.79 -4.12 -6.38
C VAL A 26 7.09 -4.90 -5.28
N LEU A 27 5.75 -4.90 -5.27
CA LEU A 27 4.99 -5.57 -4.22
C LEU A 27 4.72 -7.05 -4.51
N GLY A 28 4.84 -7.48 -5.76
CA GLY A 28 4.76 -8.90 -6.10
C GLY A 28 3.35 -9.46 -6.29
N PHE A 29 2.36 -8.61 -6.54
CA PHE A 29 0.99 -9.07 -6.74
C PHE A 29 0.70 -9.31 -8.22
N GLU A 30 -0.27 -10.19 -8.51
CA GLU A 30 -0.80 -10.32 -9.85
C GLU A 30 -1.72 -9.13 -10.13
N VAL A 31 -1.51 -8.48 -11.27
CA VAL A 31 -2.29 -7.31 -11.67
C VAL A 31 -2.83 -7.52 -13.07
N GLU A 32 -4.14 -7.37 -13.22
CA GLU A 32 -4.80 -7.44 -14.52
C GLU A 32 -5.33 -6.07 -14.87
N VAL A 33 -4.98 -5.59 -16.08
CA VAL A 33 -5.50 -4.30 -16.59
C VAL A 33 -6.80 -4.57 -17.33
N ARG A 34 -7.85 -3.84 -16.99
CA ARG A 34 -9.14 -3.94 -17.68
C ARG A 34 -9.57 -2.59 -18.21
N ARG A 35 -10.03 -2.57 -19.47
CA ARG A 35 -10.56 -1.39 -20.15
C ARG A 35 -9.57 -0.21 -20.17
N ASP A 36 -8.28 -0.50 -20.05
CA ASP A 36 -7.21 0.52 -20.02
C ASP A 36 -7.40 1.57 -18.90
N ARG A 37 -8.24 1.30 -17.91
CA ARG A 37 -8.56 2.25 -16.85
C ARG A 37 -8.54 1.63 -15.45
N PHE A 38 -8.60 0.32 -15.34
CA PHE A 38 -8.74 -0.38 -14.07
C PHE A 38 -7.62 -1.37 -13.88
N LEU A 39 -7.00 -1.33 -12.71
CA LEU A 39 -6.05 -2.36 -12.28
C LEU A 39 -6.76 -3.26 -11.28
N HIS A 40 -6.88 -4.54 -11.63
CA HIS A 40 -7.39 -5.54 -10.72
C HIS A 40 -6.20 -6.19 -10.03
N VAL A 41 -5.94 -5.80 -8.79
CA VAL A 41 -4.83 -6.30 -8.00
C VAL A 41 -5.34 -7.44 -7.12
N GLN A 42 -4.72 -8.60 -7.26
CA GLN A 42 -5.10 -9.77 -6.48
C GLN A 42 -4.34 -9.77 -5.16
N LEU A 43 -5.01 -9.34 -4.09
CA LEU A 43 -4.45 -9.38 -2.75
C LEU A 43 -4.56 -10.80 -2.18
N PRO A 44 -3.76 -11.15 -1.15
CA PRO A 44 -3.87 -12.46 -0.51
C PRO A 44 -5.30 -12.76 -0.04
N GLU A 45 -5.63 -14.05 0.05
CA GLU A 45 -6.94 -14.56 0.47
C GLU A 45 -8.07 -14.16 -0.48
N ASN A 46 -7.75 -14.03 -1.77
CA ASN A 46 -8.72 -13.71 -2.82
C ASN A 46 -9.46 -12.39 -2.56
N ARG A 47 -8.76 -11.41 -2.01
CA ARG A 47 -9.33 -10.07 -1.79
C ARG A 47 -8.98 -9.18 -2.96
N PRO A 48 -9.97 -8.76 -3.74
CA PRO A 48 -9.70 -7.88 -4.88
C PRO A 48 -9.52 -6.43 -4.43
N LEU A 49 -8.54 -5.77 -5.03
CA LEU A 49 -8.35 -4.34 -4.91
C LEU A 49 -8.43 -3.77 -6.32
N ILE A 50 -9.29 -2.79 -6.52
CA ILE A 50 -9.40 -2.11 -7.80
C ILE A 50 -8.76 -0.74 -7.68
N ILE A 51 -7.74 -0.49 -8.52
CA ILE A 51 -7.14 0.84 -8.61
C ILE A 51 -7.55 1.40 -9.96
N TYR A 52 -8.24 2.53 -9.96
CA TYR A 52 -8.77 3.08 -11.21
C TYR A 52 -8.13 4.41 -11.57
N TYR A 53 -8.06 4.66 -12.87
CA TYR A 53 -7.52 5.92 -13.36
C TYR A 53 -8.50 7.06 -13.09
N LYS A 54 -7.96 8.16 -12.57
CA LYS A 54 -8.72 9.37 -12.35
C LYS A 54 -7.80 10.56 -12.63
N GLU A 55 -8.13 11.33 -13.66
CA GLU A 55 -7.28 12.42 -14.12
C GLU A 55 -6.98 13.43 -13.01
N ASN A 56 -7.99 13.78 -12.23
CA ASN A 56 -7.85 14.72 -11.12
C ASN A 56 -7.67 14.01 -9.78
N HIS A 57 -6.97 12.87 -9.80
CA HIS A 57 -6.69 12.11 -8.59
C HIS A 57 -5.99 12.96 -7.53
N SER A 58 -6.47 12.86 -6.29
CA SER A 58 -5.84 13.46 -5.12
C SER A 58 -5.72 12.37 -4.06
N PRO A 59 -4.50 11.98 -3.65
CA PRO A 59 -4.35 10.92 -2.67
C PRO A 59 -4.87 11.34 -1.30
N ALA A 60 -5.37 10.38 -0.55
CA ALA A 60 -5.78 10.61 0.83
C ALA A 60 -4.56 10.96 1.68
N SER A 61 -4.79 11.73 2.74
CA SER A 61 -3.74 12.10 3.68
C SER A 61 -3.56 11.06 4.79
N TYR A 62 -4.18 9.89 4.64
CA TYR A 62 -4.15 8.80 5.62
C TYR A 62 -3.90 7.48 4.91
N THR A 63 -3.58 6.44 5.67
CA THR A 63 -3.33 5.09 5.15
C THR A 63 -4.58 4.49 4.54
N VAL A 64 -4.49 4.06 3.28
CA VAL A 64 -5.63 3.46 2.58
C VAL A 64 -5.54 1.94 2.48
N LEU A 65 -4.36 1.35 2.73
CA LEU A 65 -4.17 -0.09 2.65
C LEU A 65 -3.09 -0.50 3.64
N ASN A 66 -3.41 -1.48 4.48
CA ASN A 66 -2.49 -1.99 5.48
C ASN A 66 -2.19 -3.45 5.22
N PHE A 67 -0.93 -3.83 5.35
CA PHE A 67 -0.50 -5.23 5.26
C PHE A 67 0.01 -5.67 6.61
N GLN A 68 -0.64 -6.66 7.19
CA GLN A 68 -0.15 -7.27 8.43
C GLN A 68 0.97 -8.24 8.08
N VAL A 69 2.12 -8.08 8.70
CA VAL A 69 3.33 -8.83 8.35
C VAL A 69 3.93 -9.46 9.60
N GLN A 70 4.82 -10.44 9.42
CA GLN A 70 5.46 -11.14 10.53
C GLN A 70 6.86 -10.64 10.82
N ASP A 71 7.57 -10.15 9.82
CA ASP A 71 8.93 -9.64 9.98
C ASP A 71 9.06 -8.32 9.22
N ILE A 72 8.68 -7.23 9.89
CA ILE A 72 8.65 -5.93 9.26
C ILE A 72 10.05 -5.44 8.89
N GLY A 73 11.05 -5.72 9.71
CA GLY A 73 12.41 -5.29 9.43
C GLY A 73 12.96 -5.88 8.13
N MET A 74 12.75 -7.17 7.93
CA MET A 74 13.17 -7.85 6.72
C MET A 74 12.43 -7.31 5.49
N LEU A 75 11.11 -7.10 5.61
CA LEU A 75 10.32 -6.60 4.49
C LEU A 75 10.67 -5.17 4.12
N VAL A 76 10.90 -4.32 5.11
CA VAL A 76 11.35 -2.95 4.86
C VAL A 76 12.68 -2.97 4.09
N ASP A 77 13.64 -3.80 4.53
CA ASP A 77 14.92 -3.90 3.85
C ASP A 77 14.76 -4.35 2.40
N ARG A 78 13.93 -5.35 2.15
CA ARG A 78 13.67 -5.85 0.80
C ARG A 78 13.02 -4.80 -0.09
N LEU A 79 12.06 -4.06 0.44
CA LEU A 79 11.39 -3.02 -0.32
C LEU A 79 12.33 -1.85 -0.60
N ILE A 80 13.19 -1.50 0.34
CA ILE A 80 14.23 -0.48 0.11
C ILE A 80 15.15 -0.91 -1.03
N GLU A 81 15.55 -2.18 -1.08
CA GLU A 81 16.37 -2.71 -2.17
C GLU A 81 15.68 -2.57 -3.53
N LYS A 82 14.36 -2.60 -3.55
CA LYS A 82 13.56 -2.41 -4.77
C LYS A 82 13.24 -0.95 -5.06
N GLY A 83 13.79 -0.03 -4.30
CA GLY A 83 13.65 1.39 -4.55
C GLY A 83 12.55 2.10 -3.78
N VAL A 84 11.90 1.42 -2.85
CA VAL A 84 10.86 2.05 -2.01
C VAL A 84 11.52 2.97 -1.00
N ILE A 85 10.98 4.18 -0.87
CA ILE A 85 11.42 5.16 0.13
C ILE A 85 10.34 5.22 1.20
N PHE A 86 10.69 4.78 2.43
CA PHE A 86 9.75 4.83 3.54
C PHE A 86 9.65 6.24 4.10
N GLU A 87 8.44 6.59 4.53
CA GLU A 87 8.16 7.89 5.10
C GLU A 87 8.84 8.04 6.46
N GLN A 88 9.32 9.25 6.75
CA GLN A 88 9.97 9.59 8.01
C GLN A 88 9.11 10.58 8.76
N TYR A 89 8.76 10.27 10.01
CA TYR A 89 7.95 11.13 10.84
C TYR A 89 8.65 11.41 12.18
N GLY A 90 8.56 12.65 12.64
CA GLY A 90 8.99 13.02 13.97
C GLY A 90 7.92 12.74 15.02
N PRO A 91 8.14 13.21 16.26
CA PRO A 91 7.15 13.01 17.33
C PRO A 91 5.78 13.56 16.93
N PRO A 92 4.67 12.94 17.38
CA PRO A 92 4.63 11.82 18.32
C PRO A 92 4.84 10.43 17.70
N ILE A 93 4.85 10.31 16.35
CA ILE A 93 4.98 9.03 15.68
C ILE A 93 6.40 8.47 15.80
N GLN A 94 7.39 9.27 15.50
CA GLN A 94 8.81 8.98 15.62
C GLN A 94 9.23 7.68 14.95
N THR A 95 9.59 7.76 13.66
CA THR A 95 10.16 6.65 12.92
C THR A 95 11.66 6.56 13.13
N ASP A 96 12.22 5.35 13.01
CA ASP A 96 13.66 5.14 13.03
C ASP A 96 14.27 5.43 11.65
N ALA A 97 15.57 5.10 11.48
CA ALA A 97 16.28 5.39 10.22
C ALA A 97 15.68 4.65 9.01
N LYS A 98 15.00 3.54 9.23
CA LYS A 98 14.34 2.77 8.17
C LYS A 98 12.88 3.12 7.97
N GLY A 99 12.35 4.04 8.76
CA GLY A 99 10.95 4.44 8.69
C GLY A 99 10.02 3.60 9.57
N ILE A 100 10.56 2.82 10.49
CA ILE A 100 9.74 1.97 11.36
C ILE A 100 9.45 2.71 12.66
N SER A 101 8.18 2.76 13.03
CA SER A 101 7.72 3.33 14.30
C SER A 101 7.20 2.22 15.21
N TRP A 102 7.32 2.44 16.51
CA TRP A 102 6.87 1.50 17.54
C TRP A 102 5.79 2.19 18.35
N ASP A 103 4.69 1.48 18.63
CA ASP A 103 3.72 2.01 19.58
C ASP A 103 3.99 1.46 20.99
N GLU A 104 3.21 1.95 21.97
CA GLU A 104 3.40 1.57 23.37
C GLU A 104 3.07 0.11 23.65
N GLU A 105 2.32 -0.54 22.76
CA GLU A 105 1.92 -1.94 22.90
C GLU A 105 2.86 -2.90 22.17
N GLY A 106 3.92 -2.37 21.54
CA GLY A 106 4.90 -3.17 20.86
C GLY A 106 4.62 -3.44 19.39
N SER A 107 3.57 -2.85 18.82
CA SER A 107 3.33 -2.94 17.38
C SER A 107 4.30 -2.06 16.61
N HIS A 108 4.72 -2.54 15.46
CA HIS A 108 5.63 -1.83 14.57
C HIS A 108 4.88 -1.46 13.30
N ILE A 109 5.09 -0.25 12.82
CA ILE A 109 4.43 0.24 11.60
C ILE A 109 5.46 0.96 10.74
N ALA A 110 5.36 0.76 9.40
CA ALA A 110 6.15 1.51 8.43
C ALA A 110 5.24 1.93 7.30
N TRP A 111 5.40 3.16 6.80
CA TRP A 111 4.54 3.76 5.77
C TRP A 111 5.35 4.05 4.52
N PHE A 112 4.73 3.82 3.37
CA PHE A 112 5.31 4.19 2.07
C PHE A 112 4.18 4.59 1.13
N LYS A 113 4.55 5.19 0.01
CA LYS A 113 3.55 5.65 -0.98
C LYS A 113 3.68 4.86 -2.26
N ASP A 114 2.54 4.63 -2.90
CA ASP A 114 2.53 4.10 -4.25
C ASP A 114 2.74 5.25 -5.27
N PRO A 115 2.85 4.97 -6.58
CA PRO A 115 3.07 6.03 -7.57
C PRO A 115 1.97 7.09 -7.65
N GLY A 116 0.76 6.78 -7.20
CA GLY A 116 -0.32 7.76 -7.12
C GLY A 116 -0.27 8.60 -5.85
N GLY A 117 0.71 8.38 -4.98
CA GLY A 117 0.81 9.08 -3.70
C GLY A 117 -0.07 8.47 -2.62
N ASN A 118 -0.72 7.35 -2.88
CA ASN A 118 -1.54 6.66 -1.88
C ASN A 118 -0.66 6.09 -0.79
N ILE A 119 -1.07 6.25 0.47
CA ILE A 119 -0.28 5.82 1.62
C ILE A 119 -0.63 4.39 1.98
N LEU A 120 0.40 3.53 2.00
CA LEU A 120 0.29 2.13 2.37
C LEU A 120 1.10 1.90 3.64
N ALA A 121 0.74 0.89 4.42
CA ALA A 121 1.45 0.58 5.66
C ALA A 121 1.72 -0.92 5.80
N LEU A 122 2.87 -1.22 6.40
CA LEU A 122 3.18 -2.54 6.92
C LEU A 122 2.99 -2.49 8.43
N ILE A 123 2.33 -3.48 9.00
CA ILE A 123 2.04 -3.54 10.43
C ILE A 123 2.43 -4.91 10.97
N GLU A 124 3.30 -4.91 12.00
CA GLU A 124 3.65 -6.12 12.73
C GLU A 124 3.17 -5.96 14.17
N ASN A 125 2.33 -6.86 14.59
CA ASN A 125 1.83 -6.86 15.97
C ASN A 125 2.67 -7.75 16.88
#